data_61bd443a7d0d66fa02ef2a8d741864c0
#
_entry.id   61bd443a7d0d66fa02ef2a8d741864c0
#
_cell.length_a   1.000
_cell.length_b   1.000
_cell.length_c   1.000
_cell.angle_alpha   90.00
_cell.angle_beta   90.00
_cell.angle_gamma   90.00
#
_symmetry.space_group_name_H-M   'P 1'
#
loop_
_entity.id
_entity.type
_entity.pdbx_description
1 polymer ?
#
loop_
_entity_poly.entity_id
_entity_poly.type
_entity_poly.pdbx_seq_one_letter_code
_entity_poly.pdbx_strand_id
1 'polypeptide(L)'
;MPFAARAWKETAAGTLLGALPVCLLLGLAVVGGYGAVSPGGMNLRSLMLMLLPMLLAGFLLAAWEEFVLRGYLLRQLSLGLNPTAAVVMTGVLFGLMHSGNPGANWQGLLYTAVGGILMGWLVIRSGSLWLLIGYHFGWNATASGLFGLELSGFEDASSLLNTTLSGADWLTGGSYGFEASLPAVIFEVLVLSAAIRLAKKRGTGPCSQNVP
;
A
#
# COMPACT_ATOMS: atom_id res chain seq x y z
N MET A 1 -27.15 -3.05 3.04
CA MET A 1 -26.55 -2.01 2.19
C MET A 1 -26.37 -2.57 0.80
N PRO A 2 -26.66 -1.81 -0.28
CA PRO A 2 -26.31 -2.20 -1.64
C PRO A 2 -24.80 -2.45 -1.75
N PHE A 3 -24.41 -3.42 -2.59
CA PHE A 3 -22.99 -3.79 -2.79
C PHE A 3 -22.09 -2.59 -3.08
N ALA A 4 -22.50 -1.72 -4.00
CA ALA A 4 -21.73 -0.53 -4.37
C ALA A 4 -21.50 0.45 -3.20
N ALA A 5 -22.51 0.69 -2.36
CA ALA A 5 -22.37 1.57 -1.21
C ALA A 5 -21.44 1.01 -0.13
N ARG A 6 -21.36 -0.31 -0.02
CA ARG A 6 -20.41 -0.97 0.88
C ARG A 6 -18.98 -0.87 0.32
N ALA A 7 -18.79 -1.19 -0.97
CA ALA A 7 -17.49 -1.11 -1.64
C ALA A 7 -16.88 0.28 -1.51
N TRP A 8 -17.65 1.34 -1.80
CA TRP A 8 -17.21 2.72 -1.65
C TRP A 8 -16.73 3.06 -0.24
N LYS A 9 -17.53 2.71 0.78
CA LYS A 9 -17.15 2.98 2.19
C LYS A 9 -15.89 2.23 2.62
N GLU A 10 -15.74 0.99 2.20
CA GLU A 10 -14.57 0.17 2.49
C GLU A 10 -13.33 0.71 1.78
N THR A 11 -13.45 1.11 0.51
CA THR A 11 -12.35 1.76 -0.22
C THR A 11 -11.95 3.07 0.43
N ALA A 12 -12.89 3.96 0.76
CA ALA A 12 -12.58 5.21 1.43
C ALA A 12 -11.91 5.01 2.80
N ALA A 13 -12.41 4.06 3.60
CA ALA A 13 -11.78 3.71 4.88
C ALA A 13 -10.37 3.15 4.70
N GLY A 14 -10.17 2.31 3.67
CA GLY A 14 -8.85 1.81 3.29
C GLY A 14 -7.91 2.93 2.87
N THR A 15 -8.38 3.85 2.03
CA THR A 15 -7.58 5.01 1.59
C THR A 15 -7.09 5.85 2.77
N LEU A 16 -7.95 6.12 3.73
CA LEU A 16 -7.56 6.83 4.95
C LEU A 16 -6.57 6.01 5.80
N LEU A 17 -6.78 4.70 5.90
CA LEU A 17 -5.87 3.79 6.62
C LEU A 17 -4.48 3.74 5.98
N GLY A 18 -4.37 3.78 4.65
CA GLY A 18 -3.10 3.80 3.92
C GLY A 18 -2.41 5.17 3.95
N ALA A 19 -3.18 6.25 3.90
CA ALA A 19 -2.66 7.60 3.95
C ALA A 19 -2.07 7.97 5.34
N LEU A 20 -2.69 7.49 6.41
CA LEU A 20 -2.34 7.84 7.79
C LEU A 20 -0.86 7.56 8.13
N PRO A 21 -0.31 6.36 7.92
CA PRO A 21 1.08 6.10 8.27
C PRO A 21 2.07 6.96 7.46
N VAL A 22 1.79 7.25 6.19
CA VAL A 22 2.63 8.13 5.37
C VAL A 22 2.66 9.54 5.94
N CYS A 23 1.49 10.12 6.26
CA CYS A 23 1.41 11.44 6.88
C CYS A 23 2.13 11.52 8.22
N LEU A 24 1.96 10.50 9.08
CA LEU A 24 2.62 10.47 10.39
C LEU A 24 4.13 10.35 10.26
N LEU A 25 4.61 9.49 9.39
CA LEU A 25 6.05 9.30 9.14
C LEU A 25 6.70 10.56 8.61
N LEU A 26 6.06 11.21 7.63
CA LEU A 26 6.58 12.45 7.08
C LEU A 26 6.56 13.57 8.12
N GLY A 27 5.49 13.65 8.92
CA GLY A 27 5.45 14.58 10.05
C GLY A 27 6.61 14.36 11.03
N LEU A 28 6.92 13.10 11.35
CA LEU A 28 8.08 12.76 12.19
C LEU A 28 9.41 13.08 11.50
N ALA A 29 9.52 12.86 10.18
CA ALA A 29 10.72 13.22 9.43
C ALA A 29 11.00 14.73 9.47
N VAL A 30 9.95 15.54 9.28
CA VAL A 30 10.06 17.01 9.35
C VAL A 30 10.42 17.48 10.78
N VAL A 31 9.74 16.97 11.79
CA VAL A 31 10.03 17.31 13.20
C VAL A 31 11.42 16.83 13.61
N GLY A 32 11.85 15.68 13.12
CA GLY A 32 13.17 15.10 13.35
C GLY A 32 14.30 15.78 12.56
N GLY A 33 13.98 16.74 11.67
CA GLY A 33 14.96 17.53 10.92
C GLY A 33 15.63 16.79 9.75
N TYR A 34 15.13 15.60 9.36
CA TYR A 34 15.63 14.84 8.21
C TYR A 34 14.68 14.83 7.02
N GLY A 35 13.54 15.50 7.13
CA GLY A 35 12.57 15.70 6.06
C GLY A 35 12.27 17.17 5.84
N ALA A 36 12.14 17.59 4.57
CA ALA A 36 11.69 18.92 4.20
C ALA A 36 10.59 18.81 3.15
N VAL A 37 9.53 19.60 3.30
CA VAL A 37 8.39 19.65 2.39
C VAL A 37 8.24 21.07 1.85
N SER A 38 8.08 21.18 0.55
CA SER A 38 7.87 22.44 -0.17
C SER A 38 6.73 22.33 -1.16
N PRO A 39 6.11 23.43 -1.60
CA PRO A 39 5.11 23.40 -2.66
C PRO A 39 5.68 22.80 -3.96
N GLY A 40 4.92 21.91 -4.61
CA GLY A 40 5.32 21.26 -5.87
C GLY A 40 5.29 22.14 -7.11
N GLY A 41 4.89 23.42 -6.99
CA GLY A 41 4.91 24.37 -8.10
C GLY A 41 3.82 24.17 -9.16
N MET A 42 2.91 23.22 -8.98
CA MET A 42 1.82 22.96 -9.92
C MET A 42 0.76 24.06 -9.89
N ASN A 43 0.39 24.56 -11.06
CA ASN A 43 -0.81 25.36 -11.21
C ASN A 43 -2.06 24.47 -11.32
N LEU A 44 -3.25 25.08 -11.18
CA LEU A 44 -4.52 24.34 -11.23
C LEU A 44 -4.70 23.52 -12.51
N ARG A 45 -4.25 24.01 -13.65
CA ARG A 45 -4.33 23.31 -14.94
C ARG A 45 -3.47 22.04 -14.93
N SER A 46 -2.22 22.16 -14.49
CA SER A 46 -1.29 21.02 -14.34
C SER A 46 -1.85 20.00 -13.35
N LEU A 47 -2.42 20.47 -12.22
CA LEU A 47 -3.07 19.62 -11.25
C LEU A 47 -4.18 18.76 -11.89
N MET A 48 -5.08 19.37 -12.66
CA MET A 48 -6.19 18.64 -13.27
C MET A 48 -5.75 17.71 -14.41
N LEU A 49 -4.79 18.12 -15.22
CA LEU A 49 -4.36 17.35 -16.39
C LEU A 49 -3.37 16.24 -16.09
N MET A 50 -2.62 16.34 -15.00
CA MET A 50 -1.56 15.38 -14.65
C MET A 50 -1.93 14.55 -13.41
N LEU A 51 -2.27 15.19 -12.29
CA LEU A 51 -2.52 14.49 -11.04
C LEU A 51 -3.77 13.60 -11.10
N LEU A 52 -4.88 14.06 -11.66
CA LEU A 52 -6.09 13.25 -11.70
C LEU A 52 -5.93 11.97 -12.55
N PRO A 53 -5.37 12.00 -13.78
CA PRO A 53 -5.06 10.77 -14.51
C PRO A 53 -4.08 9.86 -13.78
N MET A 54 -3.08 10.41 -13.09
CA MET A 54 -2.11 9.64 -12.30
C MET A 54 -2.79 8.93 -11.12
N LEU A 55 -3.64 9.63 -10.36
CA LEU A 55 -4.40 9.02 -9.27
C LEU A 55 -5.35 7.92 -9.78
N LEU A 56 -5.99 8.12 -10.92
CA LEU A 56 -6.83 7.09 -11.54
C LEU A 56 -5.99 5.88 -11.95
N ALA A 57 -4.86 6.10 -12.62
CA ALA A 57 -3.95 5.02 -13.01
C ALA A 57 -3.42 4.27 -11.78
N GLY A 58 -3.01 5.00 -10.74
CA GLY A 58 -2.56 4.42 -9.47
C GLY A 58 -3.65 3.59 -8.77
N PHE A 59 -4.90 4.07 -8.79
CA PHE A 59 -6.03 3.29 -8.26
C PHE A 59 -6.26 2.00 -9.06
N LEU A 60 -6.23 2.09 -10.39
CA LEU A 60 -6.44 0.93 -11.27
C LEU A 60 -5.29 -0.10 -11.12
N LEU A 61 -4.04 0.36 -10.99
CA LEU A 61 -2.89 -0.50 -10.75
C LEU A 61 -3.01 -1.22 -9.41
N ALA A 62 -3.26 -0.49 -8.31
CA ALA A 62 -3.49 -1.07 -7.00
C ALA A 62 -4.65 -2.07 -7.01
N ALA A 63 -5.76 -1.73 -7.68
CA ALA A 63 -6.89 -2.64 -7.82
C ALA A 63 -6.51 -3.91 -8.59
N TRP A 64 -5.78 -3.79 -9.70
CA TRP A 64 -5.34 -4.93 -10.49
C TRP A 64 -4.43 -5.87 -9.69
N GLU A 65 -3.43 -5.34 -9.02
CA GLU A 65 -2.50 -6.13 -8.19
C GLU A 65 -3.25 -6.86 -7.08
N GLU A 66 -4.15 -6.19 -6.37
CA GLU A 66 -4.90 -6.80 -5.28
C GLU A 66 -5.94 -7.80 -5.78
N PHE A 67 -6.59 -7.57 -6.93
CA PHE A 67 -7.49 -8.56 -7.53
C PHE A 67 -6.73 -9.84 -7.92
N VAL A 68 -5.55 -9.71 -8.53
CA VAL A 68 -4.75 -10.87 -8.96
C VAL A 68 -4.20 -11.62 -7.75
N LEU A 69 -3.55 -10.91 -6.83
CA LEU A 69 -2.82 -11.56 -5.73
C LEU A 69 -3.74 -12.00 -4.59
N ARG A 70 -4.66 -11.15 -4.16
CA ARG A 70 -5.49 -11.40 -2.95
C ARG A 70 -6.91 -11.83 -3.31
N GLY A 71 -7.45 -11.34 -4.43
CA GLY A 71 -8.75 -11.76 -4.94
C GLY A 71 -8.72 -13.16 -5.54
N TYR A 72 -7.72 -13.46 -6.34
CA TYR A 72 -7.62 -14.74 -7.05
C TYR A 72 -6.58 -15.68 -6.46
N LEU A 73 -5.28 -15.33 -6.51
CA LEU A 73 -4.19 -16.26 -6.19
C LEU A 73 -4.22 -16.72 -4.72
N LEU A 74 -4.35 -15.79 -3.78
CA LEU A 74 -4.47 -16.11 -2.35
C LEU A 74 -5.64 -17.09 -2.11
N ARG A 75 -6.77 -16.85 -2.77
CA ARG A 75 -7.94 -17.74 -2.65
C ARG A 75 -7.64 -19.14 -3.20
N GLN A 76 -7.07 -19.24 -4.41
CA GLN A 76 -6.73 -20.54 -5.02
C GLN A 76 -5.73 -21.31 -4.17
N LEU A 77 -4.66 -20.66 -3.71
CA LEU A 77 -3.68 -21.29 -2.84
C LEU A 77 -4.28 -21.75 -1.50
N SER A 78 -5.22 -21.00 -0.95
CA SER A 78 -5.90 -21.38 0.29
C SER A 78 -6.82 -22.60 0.18
N LEU A 79 -7.17 -23.03 -1.04
CA LEU A 79 -7.91 -24.29 -1.27
C LEU A 79 -7.01 -25.53 -1.19
N GLY A 80 -5.74 -25.38 -1.57
CA GLY A 80 -4.78 -26.50 -1.56
C GLY A 80 -3.80 -26.46 -0.40
N LEU A 81 -3.64 -25.30 0.25
CA LEU A 81 -2.72 -25.05 1.34
C LEU A 81 -3.47 -24.47 2.55
N ASN A 82 -2.80 -24.44 3.70
CA ASN A 82 -3.35 -23.66 4.82
C ASN A 82 -3.26 -22.14 4.54
N PRO A 83 -4.16 -21.32 5.14
CA PRO A 83 -4.21 -19.88 4.90
C PRO A 83 -2.90 -19.13 5.18
N THR A 84 -2.13 -19.59 6.17
CA THR A 84 -0.84 -18.97 6.51
C THR A 84 0.17 -19.15 5.38
N ALA A 85 0.30 -20.38 4.86
CA ALA A 85 1.19 -20.64 3.74
C ALA A 85 0.80 -19.83 2.49
N ALA A 86 -0.51 -19.78 2.18
CA ALA A 86 -1.02 -19.01 1.05
C ALA A 86 -0.71 -17.49 1.19
N VAL A 87 -0.89 -16.93 2.39
CA VAL A 87 -0.56 -15.52 2.68
C VAL A 87 0.94 -15.27 2.53
N VAL A 88 1.79 -16.13 3.10
CA VAL A 88 3.24 -15.97 2.99
C VAL A 88 3.69 -16.06 1.54
N MET A 89 3.20 -17.05 0.79
CA MET A 89 3.56 -17.21 -0.62
C MET A 89 3.15 -16.01 -1.47
N THR A 90 1.93 -15.51 -1.31
CA THR A 90 1.46 -14.34 -2.07
C THR A 90 2.17 -13.06 -1.66
N GLY A 91 2.55 -12.90 -0.40
CA GLY A 91 3.33 -11.76 0.07
C GLY A 91 4.77 -11.80 -0.44
N VAL A 92 5.43 -12.96 -0.41
CA VAL A 92 6.77 -13.12 -0.99
C VAL A 92 6.74 -12.88 -2.51
N LEU A 93 5.74 -13.42 -3.20
CA LEU A 93 5.58 -13.16 -4.64
C LEU A 93 5.39 -11.67 -4.92
N PHE A 94 4.62 -10.96 -4.10
CA PHE A 94 4.45 -9.51 -4.23
C PHE A 94 5.78 -8.77 -4.15
N GLY A 95 6.62 -9.08 -3.15
CA GLY A 95 7.98 -8.51 -3.08
C GLY A 95 8.84 -8.84 -4.30
N LEU A 96 8.81 -10.11 -4.74
CA LEU A 96 9.59 -10.56 -5.90
C LEU A 96 9.14 -9.90 -7.22
N MET A 97 7.86 -9.59 -7.39
CA MET A 97 7.35 -8.88 -8.57
C MET A 97 7.99 -7.48 -8.72
N HIS A 98 8.45 -6.89 -7.63
CA HIS A 98 9.13 -5.59 -7.63
C HIS A 98 10.64 -5.66 -7.89
N SER A 99 11.20 -6.86 -8.10
CA SER A 99 12.65 -7.03 -8.32
C SER A 99 13.18 -6.41 -9.62
N GLY A 100 12.32 -6.16 -10.60
CA GLY A 100 12.64 -5.46 -11.84
C GLY A 100 12.54 -3.94 -11.77
N ASN A 101 12.12 -3.38 -10.65
CA ASN A 101 11.94 -1.94 -10.51
C ASN A 101 13.30 -1.21 -10.39
N PRO A 102 13.37 0.07 -10.81
CA PRO A 102 14.58 0.89 -10.60
C PRO A 102 14.98 0.91 -9.12
N GLY A 103 16.26 0.92 -8.82
CA GLY A 103 16.76 0.98 -7.44
C GLY A 103 16.42 -0.22 -6.56
N ALA A 104 15.81 -1.29 -7.10
CA ALA A 104 15.45 -2.47 -6.33
C ALA A 104 16.66 -3.06 -5.60
N ASN A 105 16.47 -3.28 -4.31
CA ASN A 105 17.48 -3.87 -3.44
C ASN A 105 16.81 -4.88 -2.47
N TRP A 106 17.61 -5.75 -1.88
CA TRP A 106 17.09 -6.82 -1.03
C TRP A 106 16.23 -6.33 0.15
N GLN A 107 16.58 -5.16 0.71
CA GLN A 107 15.87 -4.56 1.82
C GLN A 107 14.48 -4.07 1.39
N GLY A 108 14.39 -3.34 0.27
CA GLY A 108 13.11 -2.90 -0.29
C GLY A 108 12.20 -4.08 -0.63
N LEU A 109 12.75 -5.11 -1.31
CA LEU A 109 11.99 -6.32 -1.65
C LEU A 109 11.49 -7.07 -0.43
N LEU A 110 12.32 -7.17 0.63
CA LEU A 110 11.92 -7.78 1.90
C LEU A 110 10.78 -7.02 2.56
N TYR A 111 10.86 -5.68 2.61
CA TYR A 111 9.84 -4.85 3.24
C TYR A 111 8.54 -4.87 2.45
N THR A 112 8.61 -4.80 1.12
CA THR A 112 7.45 -5.00 0.24
C THR A 112 6.81 -6.37 0.44
N ALA A 113 7.61 -7.43 0.62
CA ALA A 113 7.07 -8.77 0.93
C ALA A 113 6.38 -8.81 2.31
N VAL A 114 6.95 -8.16 3.34
CA VAL A 114 6.33 -8.05 4.67
C VAL A 114 5.00 -7.32 4.59
N GLY A 115 4.95 -6.17 3.92
CA GLY A 115 3.70 -5.45 3.65
C GLY A 115 2.69 -6.35 2.93
N GLY A 116 3.14 -7.07 1.90
CA GLY A 116 2.35 -8.04 1.16
C GLY A 116 1.72 -9.14 2.02
N ILE A 117 2.45 -9.67 3.01
CA ILE A 117 1.95 -10.65 3.98
C ILE A 117 0.87 -10.03 4.88
N LEU A 118 1.12 -8.83 5.40
CA LEU A 118 0.15 -8.13 6.26
C LEU A 118 -1.13 -7.78 5.50
N MET A 119 -1.01 -7.36 4.24
CA MET A 119 -2.13 -7.10 3.34
C MET A 119 -2.96 -8.37 3.09
N GLY A 120 -2.31 -9.51 2.89
CA GLY A 120 -2.98 -10.82 2.80
C GLY A 120 -3.78 -11.14 4.07
N TRP A 121 -3.21 -10.96 5.25
CA TRP A 121 -3.92 -11.14 6.52
C TRP A 121 -5.06 -10.16 6.72
N LEU A 122 -4.91 -8.91 6.28
CA LEU A 122 -5.99 -7.92 6.34
C LEU A 122 -7.22 -8.39 5.55
N VAL A 123 -7.03 -8.93 4.35
CA VAL A 123 -8.14 -9.49 3.55
C VAL A 123 -8.78 -10.70 4.23
N ILE A 124 -7.98 -11.63 4.72
CA ILE A 124 -8.52 -12.82 5.43
C ILE A 124 -9.35 -12.40 6.65
N ARG A 125 -8.91 -11.41 7.40
CA ARG A 125 -9.59 -10.97 8.63
C ARG A 125 -10.79 -10.09 8.36
N SER A 126 -10.70 -9.15 7.44
CA SER A 126 -11.77 -8.19 7.13
C SER A 126 -12.82 -8.77 6.17
N GLY A 127 -12.44 -9.75 5.34
CA GLY A 127 -13.27 -10.25 4.24
C GLY A 127 -13.54 -9.17 3.18
N SER A 128 -12.68 -8.15 3.08
CA SER A 128 -12.89 -7.02 2.17
C SER A 128 -11.67 -6.74 1.32
N LEU A 129 -11.81 -7.04 0.03
CA LEU A 129 -10.81 -6.66 -0.96
C LEU A 129 -10.85 -5.14 -1.22
N TRP A 130 -12.02 -4.51 -1.12
CA TRP A 130 -12.16 -3.07 -1.31
C TRP A 130 -11.44 -2.24 -0.24
N LEU A 131 -11.44 -2.71 1.00
CA LEU A 131 -10.65 -2.09 2.08
C LEU A 131 -9.15 -2.15 1.75
N LEU A 132 -8.69 -3.28 1.23
CA LEU A 132 -7.28 -3.46 0.87
C LEU A 132 -6.88 -2.62 -0.35
N ILE A 133 -7.69 -2.63 -1.41
CA ILE A 133 -7.46 -1.76 -2.58
C ILE A 133 -7.37 -0.30 -2.15
N GLY A 134 -8.27 0.13 -1.28
CA GLY A 134 -8.21 1.47 -0.70
C GLY A 134 -6.92 1.74 0.08
N TYR A 135 -6.49 0.79 0.93
CA TYR A 135 -5.25 0.91 1.67
C TYR A 135 -4.02 1.09 0.75
N HIS A 136 -3.88 0.19 -0.21
CA HIS A 136 -2.78 0.21 -1.16
C HIS A 136 -2.77 1.52 -1.98
N PHE A 137 -3.92 1.90 -2.54
CA PHE A 137 -4.08 3.17 -3.22
C PHE A 137 -3.77 4.37 -2.32
N GLY A 138 -4.29 4.37 -1.09
CA GLY A 138 -4.09 5.47 -0.14
C GLY A 138 -2.63 5.69 0.23
N TRP A 139 -1.88 4.59 0.44
CA TRP A 139 -0.44 4.63 0.65
C TRP A 139 0.26 5.25 -0.57
N ASN A 140 0.06 4.70 -1.75
CA ASN A 140 0.72 5.15 -2.98
C ASN A 140 0.35 6.60 -3.34
N ALA A 141 -0.94 6.94 -3.36
CA ALA A 141 -1.41 8.27 -3.69
C ALA A 141 -0.92 9.35 -2.71
N THR A 142 -0.76 9.00 -1.43
CA THR A 142 -0.26 9.94 -0.43
C THR A 142 1.25 10.09 -0.54
N ALA A 143 2.00 9.00 -0.65
CA ALA A 143 3.45 9.06 -0.75
C ALA A 143 3.89 9.76 -2.03
N SER A 144 3.46 9.28 -3.17
CA SER A 144 3.88 9.78 -4.49
C SER A 144 3.03 10.99 -4.93
N GLY A 145 1.71 10.85 -5.01
CA GLY A 145 0.83 11.90 -5.54
C GLY A 145 0.75 13.17 -4.68
N LEU A 146 0.67 13.02 -3.36
CA LEU A 146 0.59 14.19 -2.48
C LEU A 146 1.98 14.72 -2.13
N PHE A 147 2.87 13.87 -1.67
CA PHE A 147 4.15 14.30 -1.12
C PHE A 147 5.34 14.21 -2.09
N GLY A 148 5.19 13.58 -3.26
CA GLY A 148 6.27 13.46 -4.25
C GLY A 148 7.45 12.63 -3.74
N LEU A 149 7.18 11.64 -2.89
CA LEU A 149 8.18 10.68 -2.45
C LEU A 149 8.38 9.62 -3.54
N GLU A 150 9.62 9.23 -3.78
CA GLU A 150 9.92 8.03 -4.57
C GLU A 150 9.22 6.81 -3.97
N LEU A 151 8.64 5.97 -4.82
CA LEU A 151 7.91 4.78 -4.42
C LEU A 151 8.24 3.62 -5.35
N SER A 152 8.66 2.50 -4.80
CA SER A 152 9.04 1.28 -5.54
C SER A 152 10.06 1.54 -6.67
N GLY A 153 10.95 2.51 -6.47
CA GLY A 153 11.97 2.92 -7.44
C GLY A 153 11.49 3.89 -8.53
N PHE A 154 10.26 4.37 -8.44
CA PHE A 154 9.71 5.32 -9.41
C PHE A 154 9.53 6.70 -8.78
N GLU A 155 10.01 7.72 -9.51
CA GLU A 155 9.70 9.12 -9.25
C GLU A 155 8.46 9.51 -10.06
N ASP A 156 7.44 10.06 -9.39
CA ASP A 156 6.33 10.66 -10.11
C ASP A 156 6.66 12.09 -10.53
N ALA A 157 6.50 12.36 -11.82
CA ALA A 157 6.75 13.67 -12.40
C ALA A 157 5.79 14.77 -11.91
N SER A 158 4.77 14.40 -11.11
CA SER A 158 3.66 15.28 -10.76
C SER A 158 3.15 15.01 -9.35
N SER A 159 3.48 15.88 -8.43
CA SER A 159 2.98 15.84 -7.04
C SER A 159 2.53 17.22 -6.57
N LEU A 160 1.65 17.26 -5.57
CA LEU A 160 1.19 18.53 -4.97
C LEU A 160 2.29 19.21 -4.16
N LEU A 161 3.12 18.42 -3.52
CA LEU A 161 4.21 18.84 -2.67
C LEU A 161 5.49 18.13 -3.13
N ASN A 162 6.62 18.75 -2.92
CA ASN A 162 7.93 18.15 -3.11
C ASN A 162 8.52 17.85 -1.73
N THR A 163 8.91 16.59 -1.53
CA THR A 163 9.55 16.16 -0.30
C THR A 163 10.98 15.72 -0.57
N THR A 164 11.88 16.19 0.27
CA THR A 164 13.26 15.68 0.31
C THR A 164 13.50 15.01 1.65
N LEU A 165 14.01 13.78 1.62
CA LEU A 165 14.49 13.08 2.81
C LEU A 165 16.02 13.05 2.76
N SER A 166 16.67 13.31 3.90
CA SER A 166 18.12 13.32 4.03
C SER A 166 18.58 12.41 5.15
N GLY A 167 19.66 11.70 4.93
CA GLY A 167 20.20 10.75 5.89
C GLY A 167 20.60 9.42 5.27
N ALA A 168 20.85 8.43 6.11
CA ALA A 168 21.23 7.10 5.68
C ALA A 168 20.05 6.36 5.02
N ASP A 169 20.33 5.43 4.10
CA ASP A 169 19.31 4.70 3.33
C ASP A 169 18.29 3.94 4.20
N TRP A 170 18.72 3.42 5.35
CA TRP A 170 17.78 2.76 6.27
C TRP A 170 16.71 3.71 6.83
N LEU A 171 16.98 5.02 6.84
CA LEU A 171 16.06 6.06 7.33
C LEU A 171 15.20 6.64 6.20
N THR A 172 15.76 6.78 4.99
CA THR A 172 15.13 7.44 3.84
C THR A 172 14.53 6.46 2.83
N GLY A 173 15.05 5.24 2.79
CA GLY A 173 14.70 4.20 1.81
C GLY A 173 15.66 4.13 0.61
N GLY A 174 16.61 5.08 0.51
CA GLY A 174 17.60 5.10 -0.57
C GLY A 174 16.95 5.20 -1.95
N SER A 175 17.58 4.60 -2.95
CA SER A 175 17.14 4.63 -4.36
C SER A 175 15.89 3.78 -4.68
N TYR A 176 15.39 2.99 -3.75
CA TYR A 176 14.13 2.26 -3.92
C TYR A 176 12.93 3.09 -3.49
N GLY A 177 13.18 4.12 -2.70
CA GLY A 177 12.16 5.03 -2.21
C GLY A 177 11.76 4.80 -0.76
N PHE A 178 10.95 5.70 -0.28
CA PHE A 178 10.52 5.85 1.10
C PHE A 178 10.04 4.53 1.76
N GLU A 179 9.37 3.66 1.05
CA GLU A 179 8.84 2.38 1.57
C GLU A 179 9.95 1.37 1.95
N ALA A 180 11.16 1.53 1.42
CA ALA A 180 12.32 0.74 1.84
C ALA A 180 12.99 1.29 3.10
N SER A 181 12.44 2.31 3.74
CA SER A 181 12.95 2.81 5.01
C SER A 181 12.48 1.95 6.19
N LEU A 182 13.33 1.80 7.20
CA LEU A 182 12.96 1.09 8.43
C LEU A 182 11.78 1.75 9.17
N PRO A 183 11.69 3.08 9.28
CA PRO A 183 10.51 3.72 9.83
C PRO A 183 9.22 3.37 9.07
N ALA A 184 9.24 3.35 7.74
CA ALA A 184 8.06 3.04 6.95
C ALA A 184 7.54 1.62 7.23
N VAL A 185 8.42 0.61 7.20
CA VAL A 185 7.99 -0.77 7.48
C VAL A 185 7.51 -0.95 8.93
N ILE A 186 8.13 -0.29 9.91
CA ILE A 186 7.66 -0.35 11.30
C ILE A 186 6.24 0.21 11.41
N PHE A 187 5.97 1.39 10.83
CA PHE A 187 4.64 1.99 10.86
C PHE A 187 3.62 1.15 10.09
N GLU A 188 3.99 0.62 8.94
CA GLU A 188 3.13 -0.29 8.18
C GLU A 188 2.76 -1.52 9.00
N VAL A 189 3.74 -2.16 9.64
CA VAL A 189 3.52 -3.31 10.53
C VAL A 189 2.59 -2.94 11.68
N LEU A 190 2.80 -1.80 12.34
CA LEU A 190 1.95 -1.35 13.44
C LEU A 190 0.50 -1.08 13.00
N VAL A 191 0.33 -0.32 11.92
CA VAL A 191 -1.00 0.08 11.42
C VAL A 191 -1.76 -1.12 10.90
N LEU A 192 -1.15 -1.96 10.05
CA LEU A 192 -1.82 -3.14 9.51
C LEU A 192 -2.09 -4.18 10.60
N SER A 193 -1.17 -4.40 11.55
CA SER A 193 -1.42 -5.30 12.69
C SER A 193 -2.58 -4.82 13.55
N ALA A 194 -2.69 -3.51 13.80
CA ALA A 194 -3.84 -2.94 14.50
C ALA A 194 -5.14 -3.12 13.71
N ALA A 195 -5.12 -2.82 12.41
CA ALA A 195 -6.28 -3.01 11.53
C ALA A 195 -6.74 -4.47 11.47
N ILE A 196 -5.81 -5.43 11.38
CA ILE A 196 -6.07 -6.87 11.39
C ILE A 196 -6.72 -7.30 12.71
N ARG A 197 -6.24 -6.79 13.86
CA ARG A 197 -6.82 -7.09 15.18
C ARG A 197 -8.22 -6.51 15.35
N LEU A 198 -8.44 -5.28 14.88
CA LEU A 198 -9.72 -4.57 14.99
C LEU A 198 -10.73 -5.04 13.94
N ALA A 199 -10.29 -5.65 12.85
CA ALA A 199 -11.17 -6.20 11.83
C ALA A 199 -12.04 -7.28 12.48
N LYS A 200 -13.36 -7.01 12.62
CA LYS A 200 -14.31 -8.02 13.06
C LYS A 200 -14.27 -9.18 12.07
N LYS A 201 -14.11 -10.39 12.59
CA LYS A 201 -14.25 -11.62 11.81
C LYS A 201 -15.64 -11.59 11.18
N ARG A 202 -15.75 -11.10 9.96
CA ARG A 202 -16.98 -11.20 9.20
C ARG A 202 -17.10 -12.67 8.85
N GLY A 203 -18.24 -13.30 9.18
CA GLY A 203 -18.51 -14.73 9.03
C GLY A 203 -18.53 -15.23 7.58
N THR A 204 -17.50 -14.93 6.86
CA THR A 204 -17.10 -15.57 5.62
C THR A 204 -16.00 -16.53 6.04
N GLY A 205 -16.40 -17.66 6.58
CA GLY A 205 -15.51 -18.81 6.63
C GLY A 205 -14.90 -18.99 5.23
N PRO A 206 -13.65 -19.45 5.16
CA PRO A 206 -13.06 -19.85 3.89
C PRO A 206 -14.01 -20.93 3.35
N CYS A 207 -14.68 -20.62 2.21
CA CYS A 207 -15.51 -21.57 1.51
C CYS A 207 -16.24 -22.56 2.45
N SER A 208 -17.31 -22.15 3.15
CA SER A 208 -18.27 -23.13 3.61
C SER A 208 -18.84 -23.75 2.34
N GLN A 209 -18.42 -24.97 2.10
CA GLN A 209 -18.98 -25.98 1.25
C GLN A 209 -20.42 -25.67 0.85
N ASN A 210 -20.61 -25.19 -0.38
CA ASN A 210 -21.77 -25.36 -1.20
C ASN A 210 -21.36 -25.03 -2.62
N VAL A 211 -20.66 -25.96 -3.24
CA VAL A 211 -20.67 -26.14 -4.68
C VAL A 211 -21.51 -27.39 -4.88
N PRO A 212 -22.62 -27.29 -5.63
CA PRO A 212 -23.42 -28.47 -5.98
C PRO A 212 -22.63 -29.47 -6.80
#